data_931cd03f4a91392d3c3a944b2487dbc4
#
_entry.id   931cd03f4a91392d3c3a944b2487dbc4
#
_cell.length_a   1.000
_cell.length_b   1.000
_cell.length_c   1.000
_cell.angle_alpha   90.00
_cell.angle_beta   90.00
_cell.angle_gamma   90.00
#
_symmetry.space_group_name_H-M   'P 1'
#
loop_
_entity.id
_entity.type
_entity.pdbx_description
1 polymer ?
#
loop_
_entity_poly.entity_id
_entity_poly.type
_entity_poly.pdbx_seq_one_letter_code
_entity_poly.pdbx_strand_id
1 'polypeptide(L)'
;MSTDASPARAINLPGRRPDLPFSDATLAGDTLYLAGRIGFDPATGVAPSEVDRELDFLFSGFDAVLRQANFTWDDLVWVQIFSTDLTLWDHFNAKYVKYFRGEFPARAYLGSAPLLLNARFEMMGVAVRK
;
A
#
# COMPACT_ATOMS: atom_id res chain seq x y z
N MET A 1 17.11 19.33 9.12
CA MET A 1 17.68 18.42 8.10
C MET A 1 18.21 17.19 8.79
N SER A 2 17.89 16.03 8.29
CA SER A 2 18.42 14.80 8.84
C SER A 2 19.92 14.69 8.55
N THR A 3 20.69 14.33 9.57
CA THR A 3 22.11 14.03 9.42
C THR A 3 22.37 12.52 9.31
N ASP A 4 21.28 11.74 9.22
CA ASP A 4 21.39 10.28 9.13
C ASP A 4 21.98 9.91 7.78
N ALA A 5 23.20 9.35 7.81
CA ALA A 5 23.90 8.88 6.63
C ALA A 5 23.71 7.37 6.42
N SER A 6 22.80 6.74 7.15
CA SER A 6 22.54 5.31 7.01
C SER A 6 22.06 5.01 5.59
N PRO A 7 22.53 3.90 4.99
CA PRO A 7 22.02 3.48 3.69
C PRO A 7 20.53 3.13 3.78
N ALA A 8 19.86 3.19 2.65
CA ALA A 8 18.48 2.73 2.56
C ALA A 8 18.40 1.26 2.99
N ARG A 9 17.33 0.90 3.68
CA ARG A 9 17.13 -0.47 4.13
C ARG A 9 15.74 -0.97 3.80
N ALA A 10 15.65 -2.27 3.56
CA ALA A 10 14.41 -2.95 3.30
C ALA A 10 13.59 -3.08 4.59
N ILE A 11 12.27 -2.88 4.45
CA ILE A 11 11.27 -3.16 5.46
C ILE A 11 10.39 -4.27 4.88
N ASN A 12 10.32 -5.41 5.58
CA ASN A 12 9.57 -6.56 5.13
C ASN A 12 8.72 -7.10 6.26
N LEU A 13 7.49 -7.52 5.94
CA LEU A 13 6.63 -8.16 6.91
C LEU A 13 7.15 -9.56 7.24
N PRO A 14 7.00 -10.02 8.50
CA PRO A 14 7.32 -11.39 8.86
C PRO A 14 6.40 -12.35 8.08
N GLY A 15 6.93 -13.52 7.72
CA GLY A 15 6.17 -14.57 7.06
C GLY A 15 5.96 -14.39 5.56
N ARG A 16 6.48 -13.33 4.96
CA ARG A 16 6.39 -13.16 3.51
C ARG A 16 7.27 -14.19 2.79
N ARG A 17 6.92 -14.47 1.52
CA ARG A 17 7.71 -15.39 0.70
C ARG A 17 9.14 -14.83 0.53
N PRO A 18 10.19 -15.66 0.74
CA PRO A 18 11.57 -15.18 0.64
C PRO A 18 12.06 -14.98 -0.80
N ASP A 19 11.34 -15.53 -1.79
CA ASP A 19 11.73 -15.52 -3.20
C ASP A 19 11.16 -14.34 -4.00
N LEU A 20 10.44 -13.41 -3.35
CA LEU A 20 9.93 -12.23 -4.03
C LEU A 20 11.08 -11.28 -4.42
N PRO A 21 11.09 -10.78 -5.68
CA PRO A 21 12.19 -9.95 -6.17
C PRO A 21 12.04 -8.47 -5.76
N PHE A 22 11.39 -8.18 -4.64
CA PHE A 22 11.19 -6.82 -4.14
C PHE A 22 10.98 -6.85 -2.62
N SER A 23 11.19 -5.71 -1.98
CA SER A 23 10.88 -5.49 -0.57
C SER A 23 9.48 -4.91 -0.42
N ASP A 24 8.85 -5.08 0.74
CA ASP A 24 7.54 -4.48 1.02
C ASP A 24 7.63 -2.96 1.07
N ALA A 25 8.74 -2.44 1.56
CA ALA A 25 9.03 -1.02 1.54
C ALA A 25 10.53 -0.81 1.66
N THR A 26 11.00 0.39 1.32
CA THR A 26 12.37 0.81 1.53
C THR A 26 12.39 2.10 2.33
N LEU A 27 13.13 2.11 3.43
CA LEU A 27 13.33 3.29 4.25
C LEU A 27 14.65 3.96 3.88
N ALA A 28 14.58 5.23 3.49
CA ALA A 28 15.74 6.04 3.18
C ALA A 28 15.65 7.34 3.99
N GLY A 29 16.47 7.47 5.06
CA GLY A 29 16.35 8.59 5.98
C GLY A 29 14.96 8.61 6.63
N ASP A 30 14.24 9.71 6.46
CA ASP A 30 12.89 9.88 6.99
C ASP A 30 11.80 9.52 5.99
N THR A 31 12.16 8.99 4.82
CA THR A 31 11.23 8.69 3.73
C THR A 31 11.05 7.19 3.56
N LEU A 32 9.80 6.76 3.53
CA LEU A 32 9.43 5.37 3.31
C LEU A 32 8.78 5.25 1.94
N TYR A 33 9.33 4.39 1.09
CA TYR A 33 8.77 4.05 -0.22
C TYR A 33 8.06 2.71 -0.09
N LEU A 34 6.74 2.71 -0.21
CA LEU A 34 5.94 1.49 -0.10
C LEU A 34 5.75 0.87 -1.47
N ALA A 35 6.08 -0.40 -1.60
CA ALA A 35 5.88 -1.15 -2.83
C ALA A 35 4.39 -1.26 -3.16
N GLY A 36 4.08 -1.50 -4.43
CA GLY A 36 2.72 -1.78 -4.85
C GLY A 36 2.18 -3.02 -4.15
N ARG A 37 0.97 -2.90 -3.62
CA ARG A 37 0.32 -3.97 -2.87
C ARG A 37 -1.07 -4.21 -3.42
N ILE A 38 -1.41 -5.48 -3.55
CA ILE A 38 -2.75 -5.92 -3.92
C ILE A 38 -3.41 -6.61 -2.73
N GLY A 39 -4.73 -6.72 -2.75
CA GLY A 39 -5.48 -7.46 -1.72
C GLY A 39 -5.77 -8.87 -2.21
N PHE A 40 -5.15 -9.87 -1.59
CA PHE A 40 -5.46 -11.26 -1.89
C PHE A 40 -5.71 -12.02 -0.60
N ASP A 41 -6.54 -13.07 -0.72
CA ASP A 41 -6.85 -13.95 0.40
C ASP A 41 -5.71 -14.98 0.53
N PRO A 42 -5.00 -15.03 1.67
CA PRO A 42 -3.93 -16.01 1.85
C PRO A 42 -4.42 -17.46 1.74
N ALA A 43 -5.69 -17.71 2.04
CA ALA A 43 -6.26 -19.07 1.96
C ALA A 43 -6.43 -19.55 0.53
N THR A 44 -6.68 -18.63 -0.42
CA THR A 44 -6.90 -18.99 -1.83
C THR A 44 -5.74 -18.60 -2.74
N GLY A 45 -4.93 -17.62 -2.30
CA GLY A 45 -3.81 -17.09 -3.08
C GLY A 45 -4.21 -16.09 -4.15
N VAL A 46 -5.49 -15.71 -4.24
CA VAL A 46 -6.01 -14.77 -5.24
C VAL A 46 -6.91 -13.74 -4.57
N ALA A 47 -7.23 -12.67 -5.29
CA ALA A 47 -8.17 -11.66 -4.80
C ALA A 47 -9.55 -12.29 -4.62
N PRO A 48 -10.28 -11.92 -3.54
CA PRO A 48 -11.65 -12.39 -3.34
C PRO A 48 -12.58 -11.89 -4.44
N SER A 49 -13.68 -12.59 -4.66
CA SER A 49 -14.70 -12.17 -5.60
C SER A 49 -15.43 -10.89 -5.14
N GLU A 50 -15.48 -10.66 -3.84
CA GLU A 50 -16.14 -9.49 -3.25
C GLU A 50 -15.17 -8.33 -3.17
N VAL A 51 -15.57 -7.19 -3.75
CA VAL A 51 -14.74 -5.98 -3.82
C VAL A 51 -14.33 -5.50 -2.43
N ASP A 52 -15.28 -5.41 -1.51
CA ASP A 52 -15.01 -4.88 -0.17
C ASP A 52 -14.04 -5.77 0.60
N ARG A 53 -14.12 -7.09 0.40
CA ARG A 53 -13.19 -8.01 1.03
C ARG A 53 -11.78 -7.90 0.46
N GLU A 54 -11.67 -7.73 -0.85
CA GLU A 54 -10.36 -7.43 -1.47
C GLU A 54 -9.75 -6.16 -0.89
N LEU A 55 -10.55 -5.11 -0.74
CA LEU A 55 -10.09 -3.84 -0.18
C LEU A 55 -9.65 -3.99 1.29
N ASP A 56 -10.37 -4.80 2.07
CA ASP A 56 -9.97 -5.06 3.44
C ASP A 56 -8.60 -5.72 3.52
N PHE A 57 -8.31 -6.69 2.66
CA PHE A 57 -6.98 -7.30 2.59
C PHE A 57 -5.92 -6.31 2.14
N LEU A 58 -6.22 -5.49 1.13
CA LEU A 58 -5.29 -4.49 0.63
C LEU A 58 -4.91 -3.48 1.71
N PHE A 59 -5.91 -2.88 2.34
CA PHE A 59 -5.67 -1.85 3.36
C PHE A 59 -5.03 -2.42 4.62
N SER A 60 -5.43 -3.62 5.03
CA SER A 60 -4.84 -4.30 6.17
C SER A 60 -3.34 -4.59 5.93
N GLY A 61 -2.99 -5.05 4.73
CA GLY A 61 -1.59 -5.30 4.38
C GLY A 61 -0.77 -4.02 4.29
N PHE A 62 -1.33 -2.98 3.68
CA PHE A 62 -0.66 -1.69 3.57
C PHE A 62 -0.43 -1.07 4.96
N ASP A 63 -1.43 -1.15 5.84
CA ASP A 63 -1.33 -0.73 7.23
C ASP A 63 -0.21 -1.48 7.97
N ALA A 64 -0.12 -2.78 7.77
CA ALA A 64 0.91 -3.60 8.41
C ALA A 64 2.32 -3.16 8.02
N VAL A 65 2.54 -2.80 6.75
CA VAL A 65 3.86 -2.31 6.30
C VAL A 65 4.19 -0.96 6.93
N LEU A 66 3.23 -0.04 6.97
CA LEU A 66 3.42 1.25 7.66
C LEU A 66 3.82 1.03 9.11
N ARG A 67 3.09 0.19 9.84
CA ARG A 67 3.37 -0.11 11.25
C ARG A 67 4.72 -0.76 11.44
N GLN A 68 5.11 -1.68 10.56
CA GLN A 68 6.41 -2.35 10.62
C GLN A 68 7.56 -1.34 10.54
N ALA A 69 7.36 -0.25 9.81
CA ALA A 69 8.34 0.82 9.65
C ALA A 69 8.19 1.95 10.68
N ASN A 70 7.21 1.86 11.60
CA ASN A 70 6.87 2.90 12.57
C ASN A 70 6.41 4.20 11.90
N PHE A 71 5.61 4.07 10.84
CA PHE A 71 4.93 5.17 10.16
C PHE A 71 3.42 5.04 10.37
N THR A 72 2.70 6.13 10.15
CA THR A 72 1.24 6.18 10.19
C THR A 72 0.70 6.55 8.80
N TRP A 73 -0.61 6.35 8.60
CA TRP A 73 -1.29 6.79 7.38
C TRP A 73 -1.16 8.30 7.16
N ASP A 74 -1.14 9.09 8.23
CA ASP A 74 -1.01 10.55 8.14
C ASP A 74 0.40 11.00 7.75
N ASP A 75 1.38 10.11 7.75
CA ASP A 75 2.72 10.38 7.22
C ASP A 75 2.78 10.25 5.70
N LEU A 76 1.78 9.66 5.06
CA LEU A 76 1.74 9.54 3.60
C LEU A 76 1.65 10.92 2.95
N VAL A 77 2.49 11.14 1.95
CA VAL A 77 2.52 12.38 1.15
C VAL A 77 2.11 12.14 -0.29
N TRP A 78 2.21 10.89 -0.75
CA TRP A 78 1.84 10.48 -2.10
C TRP A 78 1.25 9.07 -2.07
N VAL A 79 0.15 8.88 -2.78
CA VAL A 79 -0.47 7.57 -2.97
C VAL A 79 -0.82 7.42 -4.44
N GLN A 80 -0.55 6.26 -5.02
CA GLN A 80 -0.96 5.93 -6.37
C GLN A 80 -1.74 4.63 -6.36
N ILE A 81 -2.89 4.62 -7.02
CA ILE A 81 -3.74 3.45 -7.15
C ILE A 81 -3.92 3.14 -8.63
N PHE A 82 -3.74 1.87 -8.98
CA PHE A 82 -4.19 1.33 -10.25
C PHE A 82 -5.46 0.53 -10.03
N SER A 83 -6.42 0.70 -10.92
CA SER A 83 -7.70 0.00 -10.86
C SER A 83 -8.06 -0.57 -12.21
N THR A 84 -8.45 -1.83 -12.24
CA THR A 84 -8.91 -2.48 -13.48
C THR A 84 -10.32 -2.06 -13.88
N ASP A 85 -11.05 -1.40 -12.97
CA ASP A 85 -12.42 -0.97 -13.18
C ASP A 85 -12.67 0.35 -12.46
N LEU A 86 -12.68 1.46 -13.21
CA LEU A 86 -12.85 2.79 -12.63
C LEU A 86 -14.23 3.03 -12.03
N THR A 87 -15.21 2.17 -12.34
CA THR A 87 -16.54 2.28 -11.71
C THR A 87 -16.52 1.94 -10.23
N LEU A 88 -15.43 1.34 -9.74
CA LEU A 88 -15.26 0.98 -8.32
C LEU A 88 -14.69 2.12 -7.47
N TRP A 89 -14.57 3.31 -8.02
CA TRP A 89 -14.08 4.51 -7.33
C TRP A 89 -14.74 4.73 -5.98
N ASP A 90 -16.06 4.67 -5.91
CA ASP A 90 -16.79 4.91 -4.66
C ASP A 90 -16.50 3.83 -3.61
N HIS A 91 -16.40 2.57 -4.02
CA HIS A 91 -16.05 1.48 -3.11
C HIS A 91 -14.67 1.69 -2.48
N PHE A 92 -13.70 2.04 -3.33
CA PHE A 92 -12.33 2.29 -2.86
C PHE A 92 -12.30 3.45 -1.87
N ASN A 93 -12.86 4.58 -2.25
CA ASN A 93 -12.81 5.79 -1.45
C ASN A 93 -13.53 5.64 -0.11
N ALA A 94 -14.64 4.90 -0.07
CA ALA A 94 -15.39 4.69 1.17
C ALA A 94 -14.54 4.06 2.27
N LYS A 95 -13.60 3.17 1.89
CA LYS A 95 -12.67 2.54 2.84
C LYS A 95 -11.42 3.37 3.06
N TYR A 96 -10.88 3.95 2.00
CA TYR A 96 -9.66 4.74 2.01
C TYR A 96 -9.73 5.90 2.99
N VAL A 97 -10.83 6.66 2.97
CA VAL A 97 -10.97 7.87 3.79
C VAL A 97 -10.93 7.59 5.29
N LYS A 98 -11.26 6.38 5.71
CA LYS A 98 -11.31 6.01 7.13
C LYS A 98 -9.93 5.91 7.79
N TYR A 99 -8.87 5.81 7.00
CA TYR A 99 -7.53 5.62 7.53
C TYR A 99 -6.82 6.94 7.87
N PHE A 100 -7.36 8.06 7.42
CA PHE A 100 -6.72 9.37 7.62
C PHE A 100 -7.45 10.17 8.68
N ARG A 101 -6.69 10.83 9.55
CA ARG A 101 -7.19 11.74 10.58
C ARG A 101 -6.90 13.18 10.24
N GLY A 102 -5.77 13.45 9.56
CA GLY A 102 -5.37 14.76 9.10
C GLY A 102 -5.78 14.99 7.65
N GLU A 103 -4.96 15.75 6.93
CA GLU A 103 -5.19 16.03 5.52
C GLU A 103 -4.85 14.79 4.68
N PHE A 104 -5.56 14.64 3.57
CA PHE A 104 -5.27 13.56 2.64
C PHE A 104 -3.95 13.82 1.89
N PRO A 105 -3.17 12.77 1.60
CA PRO A 105 -2.01 12.92 0.72
C PRO A 105 -2.42 13.24 -0.71
N ALA A 106 -1.49 13.81 -1.48
CA ALA A 106 -1.65 13.89 -2.93
C ALA A 106 -1.80 12.48 -3.50
N ARG A 107 -2.65 12.32 -4.53
CA ARG A 107 -3.00 10.98 -5.03
C ARG A 107 -3.27 10.98 -6.53
N ALA A 108 -2.87 9.90 -7.19
CA ALA A 108 -3.35 9.56 -8.53
C ALA A 108 -4.13 8.24 -8.47
N TYR A 109 -5.25 8.19 -9.20
CA TYR A 109 -6.08 7.01 -9.31
C TYR A 109 -6.28 6.73 -10.79
N LEU A 110 -5.72 5.61 -11.28
CA LEU A 110 -5.56 5.36 -12.72
C LEU A 110 -6.18 4.03 -13.10
N GLY A 111 -6.78 3.99 -14.28
CA GLY A 111 -7.18 2.73 -14.89
C GLY A 111 -5.97 1.92 -15.35
N SER A 112 -6.06 0.60 -15.27
CA SER A 112 -4.96 -0.28 -15.66
C SER A 112 -5.47 -1.50 -16.42
N ALA A 113 -4.53 -2.18 -17.11
CA ALA A 113 -4.71 -3.55 -17.59
C ALA A 113 -4.85 -4.50 -16.41
N PRO A 114 -5.14 -5.80 -16.64
CA PRO A 114 -5.26 -6.76 -15.55
C PRO A 114 -4.04 -6.78 -14.64
N LEU A 115 -4.32 -6.89 -13.35
CA LEU A 115 -3.30 -6.96 -12.29
C LEU A 115 -3.07 -8.42 -11.88
N LEU A 116 -2.02 -8.65 -11.09
CA LEU A 116 -1.67 -9.98 -10.60
C LEU A 116 -2.78 -10.54 -9.70
N LEU A 117 -2.91 -11.88 -9.68
CA LEU A 117 -3.76 -12.64 -8.78
C LEU A 117 -5.24 -12.20 -8.83
N ASN A 118 -5.71 -11.80 -10.01
CA ASN A 118 -7.07 -11.30 -10.22
C ASN A 118 -7.43 -10.06 -9.39
N ALA A 119 -6.43 -9.32 -8.91
CA ALA A 119 -6.68 -8.11 -8.14
C ALA A 119 -7.32 -7.03 -9.01
N ARG A 120 -8.24 -6.29 -8.43
CA ARG A 120 -8.86 -5.12 -9.07
C ARG A 120 -8.10 -3.85 -8.77
N PHE A 121 -7.32 -3.84 -7.68
CA PHE A 121 -6.62 -2.65 -7.22
C PHE A 121 -5.18 -2.97 -6.86
N GLU A 122 -4.30 -2.02 -7.12
CA GLU A 122 -2.95 -2.03 -6.58
C GLU A 122 -2.63 -0.63 -6.04
N MET A 123 -2.06 -0.56 -4.84
CA MET A 123 -1.75 0.72 -4.20
C MET A 123 -0.29 0.77 -3.79
N MET A 124 0.33 1.91 -4.02
CA MET A 124 1.69 2.22 -3.59
C MET A 124 1.74 3.63 -3.03
N GLY A 125 2.80 3.96 -2.33
CA GLY A 125 2.87 5.28 -1.73
C GLY A 125 4.24 5.66 -1.22
N VAL A 126 4.34 6.93 -0.82
CA VAL A 126 5.53 7.50 -0.19
C VAL A 126 5.09 8.18 1.10
N ALA A 127 5.76 7.85 2.20
CA ALA A 127 5.52 8.46 3.49
C ALA A 127 6.79 9.18 3.97
N VAL A 128 6.60 10.31 4.64
CA VAL A 128 7.70 11.08 5.21
C VAL A 128 7.41 11.28 6.69
N ARG A 129 8.37 10.90 7.54
CA ARG A 129 8.20 11.03 8.99
C ARG A 129 8.20 12.50 9.38
N LYS A 130 7.23 12.85 10.19
CA LYS A 130 7.10 14.21 10.71
C LYS A 130 8.02 14.46 11.88
#